data_ef67f92c67b81d66978fe5b8d3a45eac
#
_entry.id   ef67f92c67b81d66978fe5b8d3a45eac
#
_cell.length_a   1.000
_cell.length_b   1.000
_cell.length_c   1.000
_cell.angle_alpha   90.00
_cell.angle_beta   90.00
_cell.angle_gamma   90.00
#
_symmetry.space_group_name_H-M   'P 1'
#
loop_
_entity.id
_entity.type
_entity.pdbx_description
1 polymer ?
#
loop_
_entity_poly.entity_id
_entity_poly.type
_entity_poly.pdbx_seq_one_letter_code
_entity_poly.pdbx_strand_id
1 'polypeptide(L)'
;MSTQTGYLLVVEDIPDILNLLEATLKFKGYRVVTARNGEEALDVIHKERPDLIIADILMPKMDGFSLVHRLRINPETRRIPVVFLSATYVAPEDKAFAMSLGATRFIEKPVDLPTFLPIIEKILQQGVPTSVEPLNEYEFYDGYRKRLEIKLSQKNTQIARDERLIDTLSEDEKVAFKKSLEQAIEERKDIQALLDQIRERLENTTPRHKPS
;
A
#
# COMPACT_ATOMS: atom_id res chain seq x y z
N MET A 1 22.11 -25.56 4.23
CA MET A 1 21.86 -24.12 4.55
C MET A 1 22.09 -23.35 3.28
N SER A 2 21.02 -22.99 2.55
CA SER A 2 21.14 -22.13 1.36
C SER A 2 21.59 -20.75 1.83
N THR A 3 22.74 -20.28 1.36
CA THR A 3 23.15 -18.88 1.49
C THR A 3 22.16 -18.04 0.70
N GLN A 4 21.14 -17.49 1.37
CA GLN A 4 20.29 -16.47 0.77
C GLN A 4 21.19 -15.26 0.51
N THR A 5 21.56 -15.05 -0.75
CA THR A 5 22.40 -13.93 -1.19
C THR A 5 21.63 -12.61 -1.34
N GLY A 6 20.30 -12.65 -1.33
CA GLY A 6 19.43 -11.51 -1.47
C GLY A 6 18.88 -10.96 -0.14
N TYR A 7 17.94 -10.00 -0.22
CA TYR A 7 17.31 -9.39 0.95
C TYR A 7 15.80 -9.15 0.72
N LEU A 8 15.07 -8.99 1.83
CA LEU A 8 13.67 -8.55 1.84
C LEU A 8 13.62 -7.06 2.10
N LEU A 9 12.86 -6.33 1.29
CA LEU A 9 12.58 -4.90 1.52
C LEU A 9 11.22 -4.76 2.21
N VAL A 10 11.21 -4.18 3.41
CA VAL A 10 9.97 -3.83 4.14
C VAL A 10 9.75 -2.33 4.03
N VAL A 11 8.57 -1.94 3.53
CA VAL A 11 8.19 -0.54 3.31
C VAL A 11 6.95 -0.23 4.14
N GLU A 12 7.11 0.57 5.18
CA GLU A 12 6.08 0.87 6.18
C GLU A 12 6.41 2.20 6.86
N ASP A 13 5.47 3.10 6.96
CA ASP A 13 5.68 4.43 7.55
C ASP A 13 5.50 4.45 9.07
N ILE A 14 4.77 3.49 9.64
CA ILE A 14 4.54 3.37 11.09
C ILE A 14 5.74 2.66 11.73
N PRO A 15 6.55 3.36 12.57
CA PRO A 15 7.81 2.81 13.09
C PRO A 15 7.64 1.51 13.87
N ASP A 16 6.58 1.39 14.67
CA ASP A 16 6.36 0.19 15.50
C ASP A 16 6.05 -1.05 14.65
N ILE A 17 5.28 -0.88 13.57
CA ILE A 17 4.96 -1.96 12.62
C ILE A 17 6.21 -2.33 11.83
N LEU A 18 6.94 -1.33 11.34
CA LEU A 18 8.21 -1.54 10.62
C LEU A 18 9.20 -2.33 11.45
N ASN A 19 9.43 -1.93 12.70
CA ASN A 19 10.35 -2.60 13.64
C ASN A 19 9.91 -4.03 13.94
N LEU A 20 8.61 -4.27 14.14
CA LEU A 20 8.06 -5.60 14.38
C LEU A 20 8.30 -6.54 13.19
N LEU A 21 7.99 -6.09 11.98
CA LEU A 21 8.20 -6.87 10.75
C LEU A 21 9.69 -7.15 10.53
N GLU A 22 10.53 -6.13 10.68
CA GLU A 22 11.98 -6.26 10.54
C GLU A 22 12.54 -7.28 11.52
N ALA A 23 12.23 -7.15 12.82
CA ALA A 23 12.70 -8.07 13.86
C ALA A 23 12.23 -9.50 13.62
N THR A 24 10.96 -9.67 13.23
CA THR A 24 10.38 -10.99 12.94
C THR A 24 11.08 -11.68 11.77
N LEU A 25 11.30 -10.97 10.67
CA LEU A 25 11.94 -11.52 9.48
C LEU A 25 13.44 -11.79 9.71
N LYS A 26 14.14 -10.89 10.44
CA LYS A 26 15.54 -11.12 10.85
C LYS A 26 15.68 -12.33 11.76
N PHE A 27 14.75 -12.53 12.71
CA PHE A 27 14.74 -13.72 13.58
C PHE A 27 14.60 -15.03 12.77
N LYS A 28 13.93 -15.00 11.63
CA LYS A 28 13.84 -16.12 10.68
C LYS A 28 15.07 -16.28 9.78
N GLY A 29 16.08 -15.44 9.95
CA GLY A 29 17.34 -15.53 9.21
C GLY A 29 17.38 -14.76 7.89
N TYR A 30 16.36 -13.95 7.59
CA TYR A 30 16.37 -13.11 6.40
C TYR A 30 17.24 -11.87 6.59
N ARG A 31 17.96 -11.46 5.56
CA ARG A 31 18.52 -10.12 5.47
C ARG A 31 17.38 -9.16 5.15
N VAL A 32 17.19 -8.12 5.96
CA VAL A 32 16.07 -7.17 5.82
C VAL A 32 16.63 -5.77 5.69
N VAL A 33 16.12 -5.02 4.72
CA VAL A 33 16.32 -3.59 4.54
C VAL A 33 14.95 -2.93 4.66
N THR A 34 14.90 -1.73 5.25
CA THR A 34 13.66 -1.01 5.50
C THR A 34 13.61 0.31 4.76
N ALA A 35 12.40 0.76 4.42
CA ALA A 35 12.09 2.07 3.88
C ALA A 35 10.76 2.57 4.49
N ARG A 36 10.56 3.88 4.55
CA ARG A 36 9.39 4.49 5.18
C ARG A 36 8.33 4.98 4.18
N ASN A 37 8.61 4.88 2.91
CA ASN A 37 7.72 5.28 1.82
C ASN A 37 8.25 4.73 0.49
N GLY A 38 7.45 4.87 -0.56
CA GLY A 38 7.82 4.35 -1.87
C GLY A 38 9.03 5.03 -2.52
N GLU A 39 9.32 6.30 -2.19
CA GLU A 39 10.52 6.99 -2.72
C GLU A 39 11.80 6.39 -2.12
N GLU A 40 11.84 6.25 -0.79
CA GLU A 40 12.96 5.59 -0.12
C GLU A 40 13.13 4.13 -0.59
N ALA A 41 12.01 3.43 -0.86
CA ALA A 41 12.05 2.09 -1.40
C ALA A 41 12.70 2.04 -2.79
N LEU A 42 12.37 2.97 -3.68
CA LEU A 42 13.02 3.06 -5.00
C LEU A 42 14.52 3.36 -4.88
N ASP A 43 14.93 4.25 -3.97
CA ASP A 43 16.34 4.55 -3.73
C ASP A 43 17.14 3.33 -3.26
N VAL A 44 16.51 2.48 -2.44
CA VAL A 44 17.11 1.20 -2.00
C VAL A 44 17.20 0.22 -3.17
N ILE A 45 16.12 0.06 -3.94
CA ILE A 45 16.03 -0.86 -5.08
C ILE A 45 17.04 -0.51 -6.19
N HIS A 46 17.29 0.78 -6.42
CA HIS A 46 18.31 1.24 -7.39
C HIS A 46 19.73 0.83 -7.01
N LYS A 47 20.02 0.64 -5.73
CA LYS A 47 21.34 0.22 -5.25
C LYS A 47 21.53 -1.29 -5.30
N GLU A 48 20.51 -2.03 -4.90
CA GLU A 48 20.50 -3.48 -4.86
C GLU A 48 19.06 -3.99 -5.01
N ARG A 49 18.84 -4.97 -5.87
CA ARG A 49 17.51 -5.54 -6.11
C ARG A 49 17.10 -6.48 -4.98
N PRO A 50 15.92 -6.30 -4.34
CA PRO A 50 15.41 -7.24 -3.35
C PRO A 50 14.85 -8.52 -3.99
N ASP A 51 14.82 -9.60 -3.21
CA ASP A 51 14.15 -10.84 -3.59
C ASP A 51 12.64 -10.75 -3.44
N LEU A 52 12.18 -9.89 -2.51
CA LEU A 52 10.76 -9.65 -2.22
C LEU A 52 10.59 -8.26 -1.58
N ILE A 53 9.50 -7.59 -1.94
CA ILE A 53 9.05 -6.37 -1.29
C ILE A 53 7.79 -6.68 -0.47
N ILE A 54 7.75 -6.21 0.77
CA ILE A 54 6.58 -6.23 1.65
C ILE A 54 6.26 -4.77 1.93
N ALA A 55 5.13 -4.28 1.42
CA ALA A 55 4.81 -2.86 1.46
C ALA A 55 3.41 -2.59 2.01
N ASP A 56 3.29 -1.55 2.86
CA ASP A 56 1.99 -0.95 3.10
C ASP A 56 1.50 -0.21 1.85
N ILE A 57 0.20 0.01 1.78
CA ILE A 57 -0.42 0.77 0.69
C ILE A 57 -0.40 2.26 1.03
N LEU A 58 -0.89 2.65 2.22
CA LEU A 58 -0.96 4.05 2.62
C LEU A 58 0.33 4.50 3.29
N MET A 59 1.12 5.27 2.55
CA MET A 59 2.36 5.86 3.04
C MET A 59 2.51 7.27 2.49
N PRO A 60 3.20 8.18 3.21
CA PRO A 60 3.46 9.54 2.75
C PRO A 60 4.38 9.55 1.52
N LYS A 61 4.41 10.67 0.78
CA LYS A 61 5.23 10.93 -0.41
C LYS A 61 4.87 10.04 -1.60
N MET A 62 5.13 8.75 -1.51
CA MET A 62 4.76 7.76 -2.52
C MET A 62 4.14 6.55 -1.83
N ASP A 63 2.89 6.29 -2.14
CA ASP A 63 2.11 5.15 -1.66
C ASP A 63 2.50 3.83 -2.34
N GLY A 64 2.03 2.71 -1.77
CA GLY A 64 2.37 1.37 -2.25
C GLY A 64 1.85 1.06 -3.65
N PHE A 65 0.69 1.57 -4.05
CA PHE A 65 0.17 1.36 -5.41
C PHE A 65 1.04 2.06 -6.45
N SER A 66 1.41 3.32 -6.18
CA SER A 66 2.33 4.10 -7.01
C SER A 66 3.71 3.46 -7.10
N LEU A 67 4.22 2.93 -5.99
CA LEU A 67 5.47 2.15 -5.97
C LEU A 67 5.38 0.95 -6.90
N VAL A 68 4.36 0.10 -6.75
CA VAL A 68 4.22 -1.12 -7.57
C VAL A 68 4.04 -0.77 -9.04
N HIS A 69 3.24 0.23 -9.39
CA HIS A 69 3.10 0.67 -10.77
C HIS A 69 4.46 1.05 -11.38
N ARG A 70 5.28 1.85 -10.67
CA ARG A 70 6.63 2.21 -11.13
C ARG A 70 7.54 0.99 -11.30
N LEU A 71 7.46 0.03 -10.39
CA LEU A 71 8.24 -1.22 -10.51
C LEU A 71 7.83 -2.04 -11.74
N ARG A 72 6.54 -2.07 -12.08
CA ARG A 72 6.03 -2.90 -13.19
C ARG A 72 6.35 -2.32 -14.57
N ILE A 73 6.37 -0.99 -14.73
CA ILE A 73 6.75 -0.34 -15.99
C ILE A 73 8.26 -0.40 -16.26
N ASN A 74 9.10 -0.61 -15.25
CA ASN A 74 10.54 -0.74 -15.41
C ASN A 74 10.94 -2.20 -15.67
N PRO A 75 11.58 -2.53 -16.83
CA PRO A 75 11.99 -3.89 -17.18
C PRO A 75 12.89 -4.58 -16.15
N GLU A 76 13.72 -3.83 -15.42
CA GLU A 76 14.66 -4.37 -14.44
C GLU A 76 13.98 -4.81 -13.14
N THR A 77 12.90 -4.13 -12.76
CA THR A 77 12.21 -4.34 -11.47
C THR A 77 10.86 -5.03 -11.59
N ARG A 78 10.27 -5.10 -12.80
CA ARG A 78 8.91 -5.63 -13.02
C ARG A 78 8.66 -7.05 -12.53
N ARG A 79 9.72 -7.83 -12.29
CA ARG A 79 9.66 -9.22 -11.80
C ARG A 79 9.89 -9.36 -10.31
N ILE A 80 10.12 -8.26 -9.57
CA ILE A 80 10.26 -8.33 -8.12
C ILE A 80 8.90 -8.68 -7.53
N PRO A 81 8.78 -9.76 -6.73
CA PRO A 81 7.54 -10.08 -6.05
C PRO A 81 7.20 -8.99 -5.03
N VAL A 82 5.91 -8.64 -4.95
CA VAL A 82 5.40 -7.64 -3.99
C VAL A 82 4.23 -8.23 -3.22
N VAL A 83 4.32 -8.14 -1.90
CA VAL A 83 3.23 -8.45 -0.96
C VAL A 83 2.74 -7.14 -0.37
N PHE A 84 1.47 -6.84 -0.56
CA PHE A 84 0.84 -5.73 0.14
C PHE A 84 0.36 -6.14 1.52
N LEU A 85 0.60 -5.25 2.50
CA LEU A 85 -0.03 -5.28 3.82
C LEU A 85 -0.95 -4.06 3.92
N SER A 86 -2.22 -4.24 4.29
CA SER A 86 -3.11 -3.09 4.46
C SER A 86 -4.21 -3.32 5.49
N ALA A 87 -4.51 -2.27 6.26
CA ALA A 87 -5.68 -2.19 7.12
C ALA A 87 -6.85 -1.44 6.46
N THR A 88 -6.58 -0.65 5.44
CA THR A 88 -7.52 0.32 4.86
C THR A 88 -8.10 -0.13 3.53
N TYR A 89 -7.28 -0.75 2.67
CA TYR A 89 -7.69 -1.22 1.35
C TYR A 89 -8.04 -2.72 1.40
N VAL A 90 -9.12 -3.09 2.10
CA VAL A 90 -9.48 -4.50 2.37
C VAL A 90 -10.72 -4.97 1.59
N ALA A 91 -11.41 -4.07 0.88
CA ALA A 91 -12.56 -4.44 0.06
C ALA A 91 -12.14 -5.35 -1.12
N PRO A 92 -13.01 -6.24 -1.61
CA PRO A 92 -12.70 -7.12 -2.74
C PRO A 92 -12.16 -6.37 -3.96
N GLU A 93 -12.69 -5.18 -4.24
CA GLU A 93 -12.28 -4.32 -5.35
C GLU A 93 -10.87 -3.74 -5.16
N ASP A 94 -10.48 -3.44 -3.92
CA ASP A 94 -9.14 -2.94 -3.59
C ASP A 94 -8.10 -4.06 -3.80
N LYS A 95 -8.43 -5.27 -3.35
CA LYS A 95 -7.61 -6.47 -3.59
C LYS A 95 -7.50 -6.79 -5.08
N ALA A 96 -8.61 -6.71 -5.81
CA ALA A 96 -8.61 -6.91 -7.26
C ALA A 96 -7.72 -5.88 -7.96
N PHE A 97 -7.77 -4.61 -7.55
CA PHE A 97 -6.90 -3.57 -8.09
C PHE A 97 -5.43 -3.82 -7.76
N ALA A 98 -5.10 -4.19 -6.52
CA ALA A 98 -3.74 -4.58 -6.14
C ALA A 98 -3.20 -5.71 -7.01
N MET A 99 -4.01 -6.73 -7.27
CA MET A 99 -3.63 -7.86 -8.12
C MET A 99 -3.48 -7.46 -9.59
N SER A 100 -4.32 -6.56 -10.12
CA SER A 100 -4.19 -6.03 -11.48
C SER A 100 -2.94 -5.18 -11.68
N LEU A 101 -2.45 -4.54 -10.63
CA LEU A 101 -1.13 -3.88 -10.63
C LEU A 101 0.04 -4.87 -10.66
N GLY A 102 -0.22 -6.16 -10.48
CA GLY A 102 0.81 -7.19 -10.45
C GLY A 102 1.36 -7.47 -9.05
N ALA A 103 0.61 -7.19 -7.98
CA ALA A 103 0.97 -7.69 -6.67
C ALA A 103 0.97 -9.22 -6.64
N THR A 104 1.91 -9.81 -5.92
CA THR A 104 2.00 -11.28 -5.76
C THR A 104 1.01 -11.77 -4.72
N ARG A 105 0.78 -10.97 -3.67
CA ARG A 105 -0.16 -11.25 -2.59
C ARG A 105 -0.70 -9.96 -1.99
N PHE A 106 -1.88 -10.10 -1.40
CA PHE A 106 -2.48 -9.10 -0.54
C PHE A 106 -2.78 -9.74 0.82
N ILE A 107 -2.36 -9.10 1.91
CA ILE A 107 -2.55 -9.56 3.30
C ILE A 107 -3.16 -8.42 4.10
N GLU A 108 -4.23 -8.74 4.82
CA GLU A 108 -4.89 -7.77 5.70
C GLU A 108 -4.13 -7.62 7.01
N LYS A 109 -4.04 -6.39 7.53
CA LYS A 109 -3.60 -6.13 8.89
C LYS A 109 -4.78 -6.30 9.86
N PRO A 110 -4.58 -6.81 11.10
CA PRO A 110 -3.30 -7.16 11.70
C PRO A 110 -2.69 -8.43 11.12
N VAL A 111 -1.35 -8.42 10.96
CA VAL A 111 -0.62 -9.56 10.36
C VAL A 111 -0.51 -10.69 11.37
N ASP A 112 -1.11 -11.85 11.04
CA ASP A 112 -0.90 -13.08 11.78
C ASP A 112 0.43 -13.72 11.36
N LEU A 113 1.44 -13.61 12.22
CA LEU A 113 2.80 -14.07 11.93
C LEU A 113 2.91 -15.57 11.61
N PRO A 114 2.17 -16.48 12.28
CA PRO A 114 2.14 -17.90 11.92
C PRO A 114 1.70 -18.20 10.49
N THR A 115 0.77 -17.43 9.95
CA THR A 115 0.32 -17.58 8.54
C THR A 115 1.13 -16.76 7.55
N PHE A 116 1.66 -15.63 7.97
CA PHE A 116 2.46 -14.71 7.15
C PHE A 116 3.80 -15.33 6.72
N LEU A 117 4.55 -15.88 7.65
CA LEU A 117 5.89 -16.40 7.36
C LEU A 117 5.91 -17.52 6.31
N PRO A 118 5.02 -18.54 6.36
CA PRO A 118 4.92 -19.54 5.30
C PRO A 118 4.58 -18.97 3.91
N ILE A 119 3.80 -17.87 3.86
CA ILE A 119 3.50 -17.19 2.59
C ILE A 119 4.77 -16.59 2.00
N ILE A 120 5.59 -15.91 2.82
CA ILE A 120 6.86 -15.33 2.40
C ILE A 120 7.81 -16.43 1.88
N GLU A 121 7.98 -17.49 2.64
CA GLU A 121 8.81 -18.65 2.24
C GLU A 121 8.36 -19.22 0.91
N LYS A 122 7.06 -19.43 0.72
CA LYS A 122 6.49 -19.95 -0.52
C LYS A 122 6.78 -19.05 -1.72
N ILE A 123 6.63 -17.72 -1.56
CA ILE A 123 6.89 -16.76 -2.64
C ILE A 123 8.37 -16.79 -3.04
N LEU A 124 9.28 -16.84 -2.06
CA LEU A 124 10.71 -16.88 -2.31
C LEU A 124 11.16 -18.19 -3.00
N GLN A 125 10.49 -19.32 -2.72
CA GLN A 125 10.79 -20.62 -3.34
C GLN A 125 10.22 -20.76 -4.76
N GLN A 126 9.03 -20.24 -5.00
CA GLN A 126 8.31 -20.43 -6.27
C GLN A 126 8.60 -19.34 -7.31
N GLY A 127 9.17 -18.19 -6.88
CA GLY A 127 9.28 -17.01 -7.73
C GLY A 127 7.92 -16.36 -8.03
N VAL A 128 7.92 -15.42 -8.96
CA VAL A 128 6.69 -14.72 -9.38
C VAL A 128 5.97 -15.56 -10.44
N PRO A 129 4.67 -15.81 -10.32
CA PRO A 129 3.87 -16.26 -11.45
C PRO A 129 4.02 -15.28 -12.63
N THR A 130 3.86 -15.78 -13.85
CA THR A 130 4.00 -15.05 -15.12
C THR A 130 3.59 -13.58 -15.02
N SER A 131 4.43 -12.67 -15.52
CA SER A 131 4.25 -11.24 -15.42
C SER A 131 2.87 -10.81 -15.92
N VAL A 132 2.11 -10.16 -15.05
CA VAL A 132 0.95 -9.35 -15.46
C VAL A 132 1.50 -8.23 -16.33
N GLU A 133 0.90 -7.98 -17.50
CA GLU A 133 1.25 -6.78 -18.29
C GLU A 133 0.98 -5.53 -17.42
N PRO A 134 1.94 -4.60 -17.35
CA PRO A 134 1.76 -3.42 -16.54
C PRO A 134 0.61 -2.57 -17.10
N LEU A 135 -0.25 -2.05 -16.22
CA LEU A 135 -1.24 -1.05 -16.61
C LEU A 135 -0.51 0.16 -17.20
N ASN A 136 -1.06 0.74 -18.26
CA ASN A 136 -0.58 2.03 -18.72
C ASN A 136 -0.94 3.12 -17.68
N GLU A 137 -0.33 4.29 -17.81
CA GLU A 137 -0.51 5.37 -16.83
C GLU A 137 -1.99 5.80 -16.68
N TYR A 138 -2.73 5.88 -17.78
CA TYR A 138 -4.15 6.24 -17.72
C TYR A 138 -4.97 5.19 -16.95
N GLU A 139 -4.81 3.93 -17.27
CA GLU A 139 -5.52 2.81 -16.60
C GLU A 139 -5.19 2.77 -15.12
N PHE A 140 -3.92 3.01 -14.77
CA PHE A 140 -3.49 3.07 -13.37
C PHE A 140 -4.15 4.23 -12.64
N TYR A 141 -4.02 5.47 -13.14
CA TYR A 141 -4.56 6.64 -12.44
C TYR A 141 -6.09 6.64 -12.41
N ASP A 142 -6.78 6.19 -13.46
CA ASP A 142 -8.24 6.08 -13.47
C ASP A 142 -8.74 5.01 -12.48
N GLY A 143 -8.09 3.85 -12.45
CA GLY A 143 -8.39 2.79 -11.48
C GLY A 143 -8.16 3.25 -10.04
N TYR A 144 -7.06 3.96 -9.78
CA TYR A 144 -6.71 4.46 -8.46
C TYR A 144 -7.68 5.57 -8.00
N ARG A 145 -7.99 6.55 -8.88
CA ARG A 145 -8.98 7.59 -8.63
C ARG A 145 -10.30 6.99 -8.15
N LYS A 146 -10.82 6.00 -8.88
CA LYS A 146 -12.07 5.32 -8.51
C LYS A 146 -12.02 4.71 -7.10
N ARG A 147 -10.88 4.12 -6.69
CA ARG A 147 -10.70 3.58 -5.32
C ARG A 147 -10.73 4.68 -4.28
N LEU A 148 -10.00 5.77 -4.52
CA LEU A 148 -9.95 6.91 -3.61
C LEU A 148 -11.31 7.59 -3.44
N GLU A 149 -12.09 7.75 -4.52
CA GLU A 149 -13.45 8.31 -4.49
C GLU A 149 -14.40 7.47 -3.63
N ILE A 150 -14.35 6.14 -3.76
CA ILE A 150 -15.13 5.24 -2.92
C ILE A 150 -14.71 5.35 -1.45
N LYS A 151 -13.41 5.35 -1.16
CA LYS A 151 -12.88 5.51 0.21
C LYS A 151 -13.28 6.83 0.84
N LEU A 152 -13.18 7.91 0.08
CA LEU A 152 -13.58 9.24 0.54
C LEU A 152 -15.07 9.28 0.89
N SER A 153 -15.92 8.69 0.06
CA SER A 153 -17.36 8.58 0.31
C SER A 153 -17.66 7.77 1.58
N GLN A 154 -17.00 6.62 1.75
CA GLN A 154 -17.14 5.78 2.95
C GLN A 154 -16.70 6.54 4.21
N LYS A 155 -15.56 7.24 4.14
CA LYS A 155 -15.03 8.02 5.27
C LYS A 155 -15.95 9.20 5.63
N ASN A 156 -16.49 9.91 4.64
CA ASN A 156 -17.47 10.96 4.87
C ASN A 156 -18.74 10.43 5.56
N THR A 157 -19.23 9.27 5.15
CA THR A 157 -20.39 8.61 5.76
C THR A 157 -20.11 8.20 7.20
N GLN A 158 -18.91 7.64 7.46
CA GLN A 158 -18.45 7.29 8.81
C GLN A 158 -18.43 8.52 9.71
N ILE A 159 -17.74 9.59 9.29
CA ILE A 159 -17.59 10.83 10.05
C ILE A 159 -18.98 11.42 10.38
N ALA A 160 -19.86 11.54 9.39
CA ALA A 160 -21.20 12.08 9.59
C ALA A 160 -22.06 11.26 10.58
N ARG A 161 -21.88 9.93 10.60
CA ARG A 161 -22.50 9.05 11.60
C ARG A 161 -21.91 9.29 12.98
N ASP A 162 -20.59 9.34 13.06
CA ASP A 162 -19.86 9.46 14.31
C ASP A 162 -20.08 10.85 14.96
N GLU A 163 -20.19 11.92 14.18
CA GLU A 163 -20.59 13.27 14.65
C GLU A 163 -21.98 13.27 15.30
N ARG A 164 -22.95 12.51 14.75
CA ARG A 164 -24.29 12.41 15.33
C ARG A 164 -24.31 11.58 16.63
N LEU A 165 -23.48 10.56 16.70
CA LEU A 165 -23.40 9.68 17.87
C LEU A 165 -22.78 10.40 19.07
N ILE A 166 -21.81 11.28 18.86
CA ILE A 166 -21.10 11.96 19.96
C ILE A 166 -22.03 12.75 20.87
N ASP A 167 -23.13 13.31 20.32
CA ASP A 167 -24.10 14.07 21.10
C ASP A 167 -24.93 13.20 22.06
N THR A 168 -24.94 11.87 21.84
CA THR A 168 -25.69 10.89 22.64
C THR A 168 -24.85 10.18 23.71
N LEU A 169 -23.53 10.37 23.70
CA LEU A 169 -22.59 9.73 24.61
C LEU A 169 -22.47 10.48 25.95
N SER A 170 -22.10 9.73 27.01
CA SER A 170 -21.69 10.32 28.30
C SER A 170 -20.34 11.05 28.16
N GLU A 171 -20.01 11.94 29.09
CA GLU A 171 -18.80 12.78 29.02
C GLU A 171 -17.50 11.93 29.00
N ASP A 172 -17.47 10.80 29.75
CA ASP A 172 -16.32 9.91 29.77
C ASP A 172 -16.12 9.17 28.44
N GLU A 173 -17.20 8.73 27.81
CA GLU A 173 -17.18 8.08 26.50
C GLU A 173 -16.78 9.05 25.39
N LYS A 174 -17.21 10.30 25.47
CA LYS A 174 -16.90 11.36 24.51
C LYS A 174 -15.39 11.57 24.30
N VAL A 175 -14.58 11.41 25.34
CA VAL A 175 -13.12 11.66 25.26
C VAL A 175 -12.46 10.67 24.30
N ALA A 176 -12.72 9.37 24.47
CA ALA A 176 -12.16 8.33 23.58
C ALA A 176 -12.74 8.44 22.17
N PHE A 177 -14.04 8.73 22.07
CA PHE A 177 -14.74 8.85 20.79
C PHE A 177 -14.27 10.05 19.96
N LYS A 178 -14.04 11.21 20.60
CA LYS A 178 -13.46 12.40 19.95
C LYS A 178 -12.12 12.10 19.30
N LYS A 179 -11.24 11.38 20.00
CA LYS A 179 -9.94 11.00 19.44
C LYS A 179 -10.07 10.13 18.17
N SER A 180 -11.01 9.19 18.18
CA SER A 180 -11.29 8.34 17.02
C SER A 180 -11.87 9.16 15.86
N LEU A 181 -12.76 10.12 16.14
CA LEU A 181 -13.33 11.01 15.14
C LEU A 181 -12.26 11.94 14.54
N GLU A 182 -11.39 12.52 15.35
CA GLU A 182 -10.27 13.34 14.90
C GLU A 182 -9.35 12.55 13.97
N GLN A 183 -9.04 11.31 14.31
CA GLN A 183 -8.27 10.41 13.46
C GLN A 183 -8.99 10.16 12.11
N ALA A 184 -10.28 9.89 12.13
CA ALA A 184 -11.07 9.68 10.92
C ALA A 184 -11.10 10.93 10.01
N ILE A 185 -11.14 12.12 10.60
CA ILE A 185 -11.08 13.40 9.88
C ILE A 185 -9.71 13.60 9.23
N GLU A 186 -8.63 13.25 9.91
CA GLU A 186 -7.27 13.36 9.36
C GLU A 186 -7.07 12.38 8.20
N GLU A 187 -7.45 11.12 8.38
CA GLU A 187 -7.42 10.12 7.32
C GLU A 187 -8.24 10.54 6.07
N ARG A 188 -9.37 11.22 6.27
CA ARG A 188 -10.16 11.79 5.16
C ARG A 188 -9.37 12.86 4.40
N LYS A 189 -8.64 13.74 5.10
CA LYS A 189 -7.81 14.78 4.47
C LYS A 189 -6.70 14.16 3.64
N ASP A 190 -6.05 13.12 4.15
CA ASP A 190 -4.98 12.40 3.43
C ASP A 190 -5.52 11.75 2.16
N ILE A 191 -6.69 11.10 2.25
CA ILE A 191 -7.36 10.51 1.07
C ILE A 191 -7.72 11.59 0.04
N GLN A 192 -8.24 12.75 0.49
CA GLN A 192 -8.59 13.87 -0.39
C GLN A 192 -7.36 14.43 -1.09
N ALA A 193 -6.28 14.69 -0.34
CA ALA A 193 -5.03 15.21 -0.90
C ALA A 193 -4.44 14.27 -1.96
N LEU A 194 -4.45 12.96 -1.68
CA LEU A 194 -4.01 11.95 -2.63
C LEU A 194 -4.92 11.90 -3.88
N LEU A 195 -6.23 11.98 -3.69
CA LEU A 195 -7.19 12.02 -4.80
C LEU A 195 -6.93 13.22 -5.73
N ASP A 196 -6.66 14.38 -5.17
CA ASP A 196 -6.37 15.58 -5.94
C ASP A 196 -5.07 15.45 -6.75
N GLN A 197 -4.02 14.85 -6.16
CA GLN A 197 -2.79 14.52 -6.87
C GLN A 197 -3.01 13.52 -8.03
N ILE A 198 -3.82 12.49 -7.80
CA ILE A 198 -4.12 11.48 -8.82
C ILE A 198 -4.94 12.08 -9.96
N ARG A 199 -5.88 12.98 -9.67
CA ARG A 199 -6.66 13.71 -10.70
C ARG A 199 -5.77 14.58 -11.58
N GLU A 200 -4.86 15.34 -10.98
CA GLU A 200 -3.90 16.16 -11.71
C GLU A 200 -3.03 15.29 -12.65
N ARG A 201 -2.54 14.15 -12.18
CA ARG A 201 -1.76 13.22 -13.01
C ARG A 201 -2.59 12.63 -14.15
N LEU A 202 -3.85 12.27 -13.89
CA LEU A 202 -4.76 11.74 -14.89
C LEU A 202 -5.05 12.75 -16.00
N GLU A 203 -5.27 14.02 -15.66
CA GLU A 203 -5.45 15.11 -16.63
C GLU A 203 -4.22 15.30 -17.54
N ASN A 204 -3.03 15.18 -16.98
CA ASN A 204 -1.77 15.29 -17.71
C ASN A 204 -1.48 14.06 -18.60
N THR A 205 -2.06 12.90 -18.28
CA THR A 205 -1.89 11.65 -19.03
C THR A 205 -2.89 11.50 -20.17
N THR A 206 -4.05 12.21 -20.10
CA THR A 206 -5.07 12.17 -21.16
C THR A 206 -4.54 12.90 -22.39
N PRO A 207 -4.45 12.25 -23.59
CA PRO A 207 -4.03 12.93 -24.79
C PRO A 207 -4.95 14.12 -25.07
N ARG A 208 -4.42 15.33 -25.07
CA ARG A 208 -5.18 16.51 -25.52
C ARG A 208 -5.61 16.24 -26.96
N HIS A 209 -6.88 15.93 -27.18
CA HIS A 209 -7.44 15.96 -28.52
C HIS A 209 -7.20 17.37 -29.07
N LYS A 210 -6.29 17.53 -30.04
CA LYS A 210 -6.22 18.74 -30.84
C LYS A 210 -7.54 18.81 -31.59
N PRO A 211 -8.33 19.87 -31.42
CA PRO A 211 -9.47 20.11 -32.33
C PRO A 211 -8.90 20.27 -33.75
N SER A 212 -9.45 19.48 -34.65
CA SER A 212 -9.22 19.57 -36.11
C SER A 212 -9.78 20.84 -36.64
#